data_cbfc29b6ea87df54b500eb1237397ee8
#
_entry.id   cbfc29b6ea87df54b500eb1237397ee8
#
_cell.length_a   1.000
_cell.length_b   1.000
_cell.length_c   1.000
_cell.angle_alpha   90.00
_cell.angle_beta   90.00
_cell.angle_gamma   90.00
#
_symmetry.space_group_name_H-M   'P 1'
#
loop_
_entity.id
_entity.type
_entity.pdbx_description
1 polymer ?
#
loop_
_entity_poly.entity_id
_entity_poly.type
_entity_poly.pdbx_seq_one_letter_code
_entity_poly.pdbx_strand_id
1 'polypeptide(L)'
;MADVDEFDEIEFQAARTGNHVRAAVRMSQLAREAEPRLRAESHLRAGEQWMMADDSQRAADEFAAAIEDGGPTFADPRVYLARALLDLGRDTEAEQLLARLTDERDQVTPRTCDLLAELLTERGDLRGALDWATAGVEQCIQRGDDVELSLIHI
;
A
#
# COMPACT_ATOMS: atom_id res chain seq x y z
N MET A 1 6.00 21.63 -9.65
CA MET A 1 5.21 20.38 -9.71
C MET A 1 6.02 19.28 -9.05
N ALA A 2 5.39 18.53 -8.11
CA ALA A 2 6.07 17.44 -7.44
C ALA A 2 6.31 16.28 -8.42
N ASP A 3 7.52 15.76 -8.43
CA ASP A 3 7.89 14.58 -9.18
C ASP A 3 8.33 13.44 -8.24
N VAL A 4 8.61 12.28 -8.79
CA VAL A 4 9.02 11.10 -8.00
C VAL A 4 10.31 11.38 -7.24
N ASP A 5 11.24 12.11 -7.84
CA ASP A 5 12.54 12.44 -7.24
C ASP A 5 12.38 13.30 -5.98
N GLU A 6 11.40 14.22 -5.96
CA GLU A 6 11.11 15.03 -4.77
C GLU A 6 10.60 14.17 -3.61
N PHE A 7 9.72 13.21 -3.88
CA PHE A 7 9.24 12.27 -2.86
C PHE A 7 10.37 11.39 -2.32
N ASP A 8 11.22 10.88 -3.19
CA ASP A 8 12.36 10.04 -2.79
C ASP A 8 13.33 10.82 -1.89
N GLU A 9 13.60 12.08 -2.20
CA GLU A 9 14.45 12.92 -1.36
C GLU A 9 13.84 13.17 0.02
N ILE A 10 12.55 13.45 0.08
CA ILE A 10 11.83 13.64 1.35
C ILE A 10 11.89 12.37 2.22
N GLU A 11 11.64 11.20 1.63
CA GLU A 11 11.71 9.91 2.32
C GLU A 11 13.13 9.61 2.82
N PHE A 12 14.13 9.87 1.99
CA PHE A 12 15.53 9.69 2.37
C PHE A 12 15.91 10.56 3.58
N GLN A 13 15.52 11.84 3.56
CA GLN A 13 15.77 12.75 4.69
C GLN A 13 15.02 12.31 5.95
N ALA A 14 13.78 11.86 5.82
CA ALA A 14 13.01 11.35 6.95
C ALA A 14 13.66 10.11 7.58
N ALA A 15 14.11 9.17 6.74
CA ALA A 15 14.80 7.97 7.19
C ALA A 15 16.10 8.31 7.94
N ARG A 16 16.84 9.31 7.46
CA ARG A 16 18.10 9.74 8.03
C ARG A 16 17.93 10.51 9.35
N THR A 17 16.91 11.34 9.45
CA THR A 17 16.71 12.24 10.61
C THR A 17 15.69 11.72 11.62
N GLY A 18 14.86 10.76 11.25
CA GLY A 18 13.72 10.30 12.04
C GLY A 18 12.54 11.28 12.07
N ASN A 19 12.60 12.38 11.30
CA ASN A 19 11.56 13.41 11.32
C ASN A 19 10.44 13.07 10.31
N HIS A 20 9.65 12.06 10.63
CA HIS A 20 8.57 11.57 9.80
C HIS A 20 7.36 12.52 9.77
N VAL A 21 7.13 13.28 10.84
CA VAL A 21 6.06 14.29 10.88
C VAL A 21 6.27 15.35 9.81
N ARG A 22 7.48 15.90 9.73
CA ARG A 22 7.80 16.92 8.71
C ARG A 22 7.65 16.37 7.31
N ALA A 23 8.14 15.16 7.07
CA ALA A 23 8.00 14.48 5.78
C ALA A 23 6.53 14.27 5.44
N ALA A 24 5.74 13.77 6.37
CA ALA A 24 4.31 13.52 6.18
C ALA A 24 3.55 14.80 5.83
N VAL A 25 3.78 15.89 6.55
CA VAL A 25 3.16 17.19 6.26
C VAL A 25 3.50 17.65 4.84
N ARG A 26 4.78 17.58 4.47
CA ARG A 26 5.22 18.01 3.13
C ARG A 26 4.61 17.13 2.04
N MET A 27 4.65 15.82 2.23
CA MET A 27 4.11 14.86 1.25
C MET A 27 2.59 14.99 1.10
N SER A 28 1.88 15.26 2.19
CA SER A 28 0.43 15.53 2.13
C SER A 28 0.11 16.78 1.30
N GLN A 29 0.92 17.82 1.39
CA GLN A 29 0.78 19.02 0.55
C GLN A 29 1.05 18.70 -0.91
N LEU A 30 2.14 17.98 -1.20
CA LEU A 30 2.51 17.58 -2.55
C LEU A 30 1.46 16.67 -3.19
N ALA A 31 0.87 15.78 -2.41
CA ALA A 31 -0.18 14.88 -2.89
C ALA A 31 -1.41 15.67 -3.41
N ARG A 32 -1.80 16.72 -2.71
CA ARG A 32 -2.92 17.57 -3.14
C ARG A 32 -2.64 18.32 -4.44
N GLU A 33 -1.38 18.59 -4.74
CA GLU A 33 -0.93 19.32 -5.93
C GLU A 33 -0.45 18.41 -7.07
N ALA A 34 -0.40 17.09 -6.83
CA ALA A 34 0.14 16.14 -7.77
C ALA A 34 -0.72 16.00 -9.04
N GLU A 35 -0.05 15.70 -10.15
CA GLU A 35 -0.74 15.31 -11.38
C GLU A 35 -1.63 14.09 -11.17
N PRO A 36 -2.76 13.97 -11.92
CA PRO A 36 -3.70 12.87 -11.70
C PRO A 36 -3.07 11.48 -11.69
N ARG A 37 -2.09 11.21 -12.55
CA ARG A 37 -1.43 9.90 -12.62
C ARG A 37 -0.54 9.58 -11.42
N LEU A 38 -0.13 10.60 -10.64
CA LEU A 38 0.75 10.45 -9.47
C LEU A 38 0.03 10.69 -8.15
N ARG A 39 -1.21 11.13 -8.20
CA ARG A 39 -1.95 11.59 -7.00
C ARG A 39 -2.20 10.47 -5.99
N ALA A 40 -2.71 9.33 -6.45
CA ALA A 40 -2.98 8.20 -5.56
C ALA A 40 -1.70 7.70 -4.89
N GLU A 41 -0.63 7.52 -5.65
CA GLU A 41 0.67 7.09 -5.11
C GLU A 41 1.24 8.11 -4.13
N SER A 42 1.08 9.40 -4.42
CA SER A 42 1.51 10.47 -3.51
C SER A 42 0.77 10.43 -2.18
N HIS A 43 -0.54 10.22 -2.18
CA HIS A 43 -1.32 10.01 -0.96
C HIS A 43 -0.88 8.76 -0.20
N LEU A 44 -0.62 7.67 -0.90
CA LEU A 44 -0.14 6.44 -0.28
C LEU A 44 1.18 6.67 0.46
N ARG A 45 2.15 7.30 -0.18
CA ARG A 45 3.45 7.60 0.41
C ARG A 45 3.35 8.58 1.59
N ALA A 46 2.48 9.58 1.49
CA ALA A 46 2.20 10.49 2.61
C ALA A 46 1.63 9.72 3.82
N GLY A 47 0.70 8.81 3.58
CA GLY A 47 0.12 7.95 4.61
C GLY A 47 1.18 7.08 5.30
N GLU A 48 2.13 6.53 4.56
CA GLU A 48 3.23 5.76 5.14
C GLU A 48 4.07 6.60 6.10
N GLN A 49 4.36 7.86 5.75
CA GLN A 49 5.09 8.76 6.65
C GLN A 49 4.28 9.08 7.92
N TRP A 50 2.97 9.24 7.82
CA TRP A 50 2.11 9.40 9.00
C TRP A 50 2.12 8.17 9.89
N MET A 51 2.15 6.96 9.30
CA MET A 51 2.31 5.72 10.09
C MET A 51 3.64 5.71 10.84
N MET A 52 4.73 6.08 10.18
CA MET A 52 6.05 6.19 10.81
C MET A 52 6.11 7.28 11.89
N ALA A 53 5.24 8.27 11.79
CA ALA A 53 5.09 9.33 12.80
C ALA A 53 4.11 8.95 13.93
N ASP A 54 3.64 7.71 13.95
CA ASP A 54 2.65 7.20 14.91
C ASP A 54 1.30 7.96 14.88
N ASP A 55 0.94 8.53 13.73
CA ASP A 55 -0.34 9.19 13.53
C ASP A 55 -1.22 8.36 12.58
N SER A 56 -1.81 7.32 13.13
CA SER A 56 -2.65 6.37 12.37
C SER A 56 -3.92 7.02 11.82
N GLN A 57 -4.45 8.06 12.45
CA GLN A 57 -5.65 8.75 11.95
C GLN A 57 -5.34 9.53 10.66
N ARG A 58 -4.26 10.32 10.65
CA ARG A 58 -3.85 11.02 9.44
C ARG A 58 -3.41 10.06 8.34
N ALA A 59 -2.76 8.97 8.71
CA ALA A 59 -2.42 7.91 7.76
C ALA A 59 -3.67 7.32 7.11
N ALA A 60 -4.69 6.99 7.90
CA ALA A 60 -5.96 6.48 7.39
C ALA A 60 -6.62 7.46 6.42
N ASP A 61 -6.61 8.75 6.73
CA ASP A 61 -7.17 9.79 5.86
C ASP A 61 -6.45 9.83 4.50
N GLU A 62 -5.13 9.73 4.49
CA GLU A 62 -4.32 9.70 3.26
C GLU A 62 -4.57 8.42 2.45
N PHE A 63 -4.63 7.27 3.09
CA PHE A 63 -4.92 6.01 2.40
C PHE A 63 -6.34 6.00 1.82
N ALA A 64 -7.31 6.55 2.54
CA ALA A 64 -8.67 6.71 2.01
C ALA A 64 -8.70 7.64 0.80
N ALA A 65 -7.91 8.72 0.81
CA ALA A 65 -7.78 9.63 -0.33
C ALA A 65 -7.18 8.92 -1.55
N ALA A 66 -6.19 8.05 -1.35
CA ALA A 66 -5.61 7.24 -2.43
C ALA A 66 -6.65 6.31 -3.05
N ILE A 67 -7.46 5.65 -2.23
CA ILE A 67 -8.55 4.76 -2.70
C ILE A 67 -9.59 5.55 -3.48
N GLU A 68 -10.01 6.70 -2.98
CA GLU A 68 -11.02 7.54 -3.63
C GLU A 68 -10.51 8.07 -4.98
N ASP A 69 -9.24 8.46 -5.06
CA ASP A 69 -8.61 8.90 -6.31
C ASP A 69 -8.64 7.78 -7.37
N GLY A 70 -8.36 6.55 -6.98
CA GLY A 70 -8.42 5.36 -7.83
C GLY A 70 -7.30 5.26 -8.85
N GLY A 71 -6.32 6.15 -8.84
CA GLY A 71 -5.16 6.11 -9.73
C GLY A 71 -4.18 4.97 -9.39
N PRO A 72 -3.15 4.79 -10.23
CA PRO A 72 -2.16 3.73 -10.03
C PRO A 72 -1.40 3.90 -8.72
N THR A 73 -1.20 2.79 -8.01
CA THR A 73 -0.39 2.71 -6.80
C THR A 73 0.53 1.50 -6.86
N PHE A 74 1.64 1.58 -6.14
CA PHE A 74 2.63 0.50 -6.07
C PHE A 74 2.05 -0.79 -5.46
N ALA A 75 1.15 -0.63 -4.50
CA ALA A 75 0.40 -1.72 -3.90
C ALA A 75 -1.03 -1.23 -3.59
N ASP A 76 -1.93 -2.14 -3.30
CA ASP A 76 -3.33 -1.78 -3.05
C ASP A 76 -3.45 -0.96 -1.76
N PRO A 77 -3.93 0.29 -1.82
CA PRO A 77 -4.01 1.15 -0.63
C PRO A 77 -4.98 0.64 0.44
N ARG A 78 -5.88 -0.29 0.10
CA ARG A 78 -6.80 -0.90 1.06
C ARG A 78 -6.07 -1.69 2.15
N VAL A 79 -4.92 -2.29 1.84
CA VAL A 79 -4.10 -3.00 2.83
C VAL A 79 -3.53 -2.01 3.86
N TYR A 80 -3.02 -0.88 3.37
CA TYR A 80 -2.50 0.18 4.23
C TYR A 80 -3.60 0.78 5.11
N LEU A 81 -4.77 1.04 4.54
CA LEU A 81 -5.92 1.53 5.31
C LEU A 81 -6.34 0.52 6.37
N ALA A 82 -6.41 -0.77 6.04
CA ALA A 82 -6.73 -1.81 7.00
C ALA A 82 -5.76 -1.81 8.19
N ARG A 83 -4.46 -1.68 7.92
CA ARG A 83 -3.43 -1.58 8.98
C ARG A 83 -3.68 -0.38 9.89
N ALA A 84 -3.89 0.80 9.30
CA ALA A 84 -4.16 2.02 10.07
C ALA A 84 -5.44 1.90 10.91
N LEU A 85 -6.50 1.32 10.36
CA LEU A 85 -7.75 1.09 11.06
C LEU A 85 -7.58 0.12 12.24
N LEU A 86 -6.79 -0.95 12.07
CA LEU A 86 -6.47 -1.88 13.15
C LEU A 86 -5.70 -1.18 14.28
N ASP A 87 -4.74 -0.32 13.94
CA ASP A 87 -4.01 0.46 14.93
C ASP A 87 -4.93 1.43 15.71
N LEU A 88 -5.98 1.92 15.06
CA LEU A 88 -7.00 2.77 15.67
C LEU A 88 -8.07 1.99 16.46
N GLY A 89 -8.01 0.66 16.48
CA GLY A 89 -9.03 -0.19 17.10
C GLY A 89 -10.34 -0.29 16.31
N ARG A 90 -10.35 0.13 15.04
CA ARG A 90 -11.52 0.08 14.14
C ARG A 90 -11.53 -1.25 13.38
N ASP A 91 -11.57 -2.34 14.12
CA ASP A 91 -11.34 -3.70 13.60
C ASP A 91 -12.41 -4.13 12.58
N THR A 92 -13.67 -3.78 12.80
CA THR A 92 -14.76 -4.16 11.90
C THR A 92 -14.57 -3.56 10.49
N GLU A 93 -14.17 -2.30 10.42
CA GLU A 93 -13.91 -1.63 9.13
C GLU A 93 -12.71 -2.25 8.42
N ALA A 94 -11.66 -2.57 9.18
CA ALA A 94 -10.47 -3.24 8.65
C ALA A 94 -10.82 -4.62 8.10
N GLU A 95 -11.59 -5.41 8.83
CA GLU A 95 -12.04 -6.75 8.41
C GLU A 95 -12.87 -6.71 7.14
N GLN A 96 -13.72 -5.68 6.97
CA GLN A 96 -14.49 -5.49 5.75
C GLN A 96 -13.59 -5.28 4.52
N LEU A 97 -12.53 -4.47 4.67
CA LEU A 97 -11.55 -4.26 3.60
C LEU A 97 -10.81 -5.56 3.25
N LEU A 98 -10.36 -6.28 4.26
CA LEU A 98 -9.66 -7.56 4.08
C LEU A 98 -10.56 -8.61 3.43
N ALA A 99 -11.84 -8.66 3.78
CA ALA A 99 -12.81 -9.55 3.17
C ALA A 99 -13.01 -9.25 1.68
N ARG A 100 -13.07 -7.98 1.30
CA ARG A 100 -13.16 -7.58 -0.12
C ARG A 100 -11.93 -8.01 -0.90
N LEU A 101 -10.75 -7.85 -0.33
CA LEU A 101 -9.49 -8.31 -0.96
C LEU A 101 -9.50 -9.83 -1.14
N THR A 102 -10.03 -10.57 -0.17
CA THR A 102 -10.18 -12.03 -0.27
C THR A 102 -11.13 -12.43 -1.40
N ASP A 103 -12.23 -11.71 -1.57
CA ASP A 103 -13.18 -11.95 -2.67
C ASP A 103 -12.57 -11.65 -4.04
N GLU A 104 -11.62 -10.74 -4.11
CA GLU A 104 -10.90 -10.34 -5.33
C GLU A 104 -9.55 -11.05 -5.48
N ARG A 105 -9.31 -12.12 -4.75
CA ARG A 105 -8.01 -12.78 -4.58
C ARG A 105 -7.22 -12.98 -5.88
N ASP A 106 -7.88 -13.39 -6.95
CA ASP A 106 -7.23 -13.68 -8.23
C ASP A 106 -6.72 -12.41 -8.94
N GLN A 107 -7.17 -11.23 -8.51
CA GLN A 107 -6.80 -9.94 -9.07
C GLN A 107 -5.78 -9.19 -8.21
N VAL A 108 -5.52 -9.69 -7.00
CA VAL A 108 -4.56 -9.07 -6.07
C VAL A 108 -3.14 -9.32 -6.54
N THR A 109 -2.35 -8.27 -6.69
CA THR A 109 -0.97 -8.38 -7.18
C THR A 109 -0.06 -9.13 -6.18
N PRO A 110 1.04 -9.76 -6.64
CA PRO A 110 1.98 -10.41 -5.73
C PRO A 110 2.49 -9.52 -4.61
N ARG A 111 2.80 -8.27 -4.91
CA ARG A 111 3.23 -7.30 -3.89
C ARG A 111 2.17 -7.07 -2.82
N THR A 112 0.92 -6.91 -3.22
CA THR A 112 -0.19 -6.76 -2.27
C THR A 112 -0.40 -8.03 -1.45
N CYS A 113 -0.22 -9.22 -2.06
CA CYS A 113 -0.24 -10.49 -1.33
C CYS A 113 0.83 -10.53 -0.23
N ASP A 114 2.04 -10.07 -0.51
CA ASP A 114 3.12 -10.00 0.47
C ASP A 114 2.77 -9.09 1.65
N LEU A 115 2.23 -7.92 1.37
CA LEU A 115 1.79 -6.97 2.40
C LEU A 115 0.67 -7.55 3.27
N LEU A 116 -0.28 -8.26 2.66
CA LEU A 116 -1.34 -8.96 3.40
C LEU A 116 -0.77 -10.06 4.30
N ALA A 117 0.18 -10.83 3.78
CA ALA A 117 0.85 -11.87 4.56
C ALA A 117 1.60 -11.27 5.76
N GLU A 118 2.31 -10.16 5.57
CA GLU A 118 2.98 -9.44 6.66
C GLU A 118 1.98 -8.95 7.71
N LEU A 119 0.92 -8.27 7.29
CA LEU A 119 -0.10 -7.75 8.17
C LEU A 119 -0.74 -8.84 9.03
N LEU A 120 -1.11 -9.96 8.41
CA LEU A 120 -1.73 -11.09 9.10
C LEU A 120 -0.75 -11.81 10.03
N THR A 121 0.53 -11.89 9.65
CA THR A 121 1.58 -12.41 10.51
C THR A 121 1.72 -11.58 11.78
N GLU A 122 1.77 -10.26 11.64
CA GLU A 122 1.84 -9.33 12.78
C GLU A 122 0.62 -9.47 13.72
N ARG A 123 -0.53 -9.82 13.16
CA ARG A 123 -1.78 -10.04 13.91
C ARG A 123 -1.91 -11.45 14.48
N GLY A 124 -0.97 -12.34 14.18
CA GLY A 124 -1.01 -13.72 14.66
C GLY A 124 -1.90 -14.65 13.84
N ASP A 125 -2.45 -14.21 12.72
CA ASP A 125 -3.20 -15.05 11.78
C ASP A 125 -2.24 -15.71 10.79
N LEU A 126 -1.56 -16.74 11.24
CA LEU A 126 -0.54 -17.42 10.44
C LEU A 126 -1.14 -18.21 9.27
N ARG A 127 -2.36 -18.70 9.41
CA ARG A 127 -3.04 -19.42 8.33
C ARG A 127 -3.41 -18.46 7.20
N GLY A 128 -4.01 -17.33 7.53
CA GLY A 128 -4.32 -16.30 6.56
C GLY A 128 -3.07 -15.75 5.88
N ALA A 129 -2.00 -15.54 6.64
CA ALA A 129 -0.71 -15.12 6.11
C ALA A 129 -0.15 -16.12 5.10
N LEU A 130 -0.18 -17.42 5.41
CA LEU A 130 0.27 -18.48 4.50
C LEU A 130 -0.57 -18.53 3.23
N ASP A 131 -1.88 -18.40 3.34
CA ASP A 131 -2.79 -18.40 2.19
C ASP A 131 -2.45 -17.26 1.23
N TRP A 132 -2.20 -16.06 1.73
CA TRP A 132 -1.81 -14.91 0.89
C TRP A 132 -0.41 -15.07 0.31
N ALA A 133 0.56 -15.55 1.08
CA ALA A 133 1.90 -15.81 0.56
C ALA A 133 1.86 -16.83 -0.59
N THR A 134 1.07 -17.89 -0.44
CA THR A 134 0.86 -18.90 -1.47
C THR A 134 0.22 -18.30 -2.72
N ALA A 135 -0.81 -17.48 -2.55
CA ALA A 135 -1.46 -16.78 -3.67
C ALA A 135 -0.48 -15.90 -4.45
N GLY A 136 0.41 -15.19 -3.74
CA GLY A 136 1.45 -14.36 -4.35
C GLY A 136 2.43 -15.18 -5.19
N VAL A 137 2.90 -16.32 -4.67
CA VAL A 137 3.79 -17.23 -5.40
C VAL A 137 3.11 -17.80 -6.65
N GLU A 138 1.88 -18.25 -6.53
CA GLU A 138 1.10 -18.78 -7.66
C GLU A 138 0.96 -17.75 -8.77
N GLN A 139 0.68 -16.50 -8.42
CA GLN A 139 0.59 -15.42 -9.40
C GLN A 139 1.92 -15.11 -10.09
N CYS A 140 3.03 -15.15 -9.35
CA CYS A 140 4.37 -14.98 -9.91
C CYS A 140 4.69 -16.08 -10.93
N ILE A 141 4.37 -17.33 -10.61
CA ILE A 141 4.56 -18.47 -11.51
C ILE A 141 3.73 -18.29 -12.79
N GLN A 142 2.44 -17.96 -12.65
CA GLN A 142 1.54 -17.74 -13.78
C GLN A 142 2.04 -16.62 -14.68
N ARG A 143 2.48 -15.50 -14.12
CA ARG A 143 3.05 -14.38 -14.90
C ARG A 143 4.36 -14.77 -15.60
N GLY A 144 5.19 -15.58 -14.98
CA GLY A 144 6.40 -16.12 -15.59
C GLY A 144 6.07 -17.00 -16.80
N ASP A 145 5.11 -17.89 -16.66
CA ASP A 145 4.63 -18.75 -17.75
C ASP A 145 4.05 -17.92 -18.90
N ASP A 146 3.28 -16.89 -18.60
CA ASP A 146 2.71 -16.00 -19.61
C ASP A 146 3.81 -15.25 -20.39
N VAL A 147 4.87 -14.82 -19.73
CA VAL A 147 6.02 -14.18 -20.38
C VAL A 147 6.76 -15.16 -21.28
N GLU A 148 6.98 -16.39 -20.85
CA GLU A 148 7.62 -17.42 -21.67
C GLU A 148 6.79 -17.75 -22.91
N LEU A 149 5.47 -17.92 -22.77
CA LEU A 149 4.57 -18.15 -23.90
C LEU A 149 4.59 -16.96 -24.87
N SER A 150 4.63 -15.75 -24.38
CA SER A 150 4.73 -14.55 -25.22
C SER A 150 6.04 -14.52 -26.02
N LEU A 151 7.15 -14.95 -25.44
CA LEU A 151 8.45 -15.03 -26.12
C LEU A 151 8.48 -16.10 -27.22
N ILE A 152 7.76 -17.19 -27.02
CA ILE A 152 7.69 -18.30 -28.01
C ILE A 152 6.93 -17.86 -29.27
N HIS A 153 6.03 -16.93 -29.19
CA HIS A 153 5.18 -16.45 -30.29
C HIS A 153 5.77 -15.27 -31.08
N ILE A 154 6.94 -14.80 -30.69
CA ILE A 154 7.68 -13.77 -31.39
C ILE A 154 8.54 -14.43 -32.47
#